data_f3ff56a11564cc063bd9995d9b2f61b2
#
_entry.id   f3ff56a11564cc063bd9995d9b2f61b2
#
_cell.length_a   1.000
_cell.length_b   1.000
_cell.length_c   1.000
_cell.angle_alpha   90.00
_cell.angle_beta   90.00
_cell.angle_gamma   90.00
#
_symmetry.space_group_name_H-M   'P 1'
#
loop_
_entity.id
_entity.type
_entity.pdbx_description
1 polymer ?
#
loop_
_entity_poly.entity_id
_entity_poly.type
_entity_poly.pdbx_seq_one_letter_code
_entity_poly.pdbx_strand_id
1 'polypeptide(L)'
;THFRLLKLRGLGHNRGVMWKGRFSKPTADLVQRYGESVSYDWRLFRQDIAGSIAHARAQLKAGLLNREEFDAIESGLKDILKDIEEGNFTWSREREDVHMNIESELTRRIGAPGAKLHTARSRNDQVATDTRLYCRTEIDEILEKVRRLQRALVMKAREYADAMMPGYTHLQRAQPVTMGHHLLAYVEMLNRDADRLKDCRRRLNVSPLGSGAIAGSTICLDRHEIAVELGFDAVTENSMDAIADRDYIMETLFDLAVIGAHLSRLSEDVILWCTAEFGFATLSDAHTTGSSLMPQKKNPDVAELTRGKTGRLYGNLTAVMVAVKGLPLTYNRDLQEDKEPLFDSIDTIKLALDVNAEMIAAMTVNTERALEAASDPMLLATDLADYLVRRGVPFRQAHELVGKAVAMSISTGTPLHQLSDDQFASISDAYGTDARSVF
;
A
#
# COMPACT_ATOMS: atom_id res chain seq x y z
N THR A 1 -13.81 -11.29 -5.99
CA THR A 1 -14.34 -10.00 -6.45
C THR A 1 -15.75 -10.20 -6.98
N HIS A 2 -16.78 -10.21 -6.13
CA HIS A 2 -18.17 -10.26 -6.57
C HIS A 2 -18.81 -8.91 -6.28
N PHE A 3 -18.81 -8.03 -7.28
CA PHE A 3 -19.74 -6.90 -7.33
C PHE A 3 -21.16 -7.48 -7.50
N ARG A 4 -21.83 -7.79 -6.39
CA ARG A 4 -23.28 -7.91 -6.39
C ARG A 4 -23.82 -6.48 -6.34
N LEU A 5 -24.38 -6.04 -7.47
CA LEU A 5 -25.18 -4.82 -7.60
C LEU A 5 -26.08 -4.65 -6.38
N LEU A 6 -25.83 -3.59 -5.61
CA LEU A 6 -26.71 -3.12 -4.55
C LEU A 6 -28.11 -2.96 -5.14
N LYS A 7 -29.04 -3.83 -4.75
CA LYS A 7 -30.47 -3.68 -5.08
C LYS A 7 -31.02 -2.49 -4.28
N LEU A 8 -30.95 -1.32 -4.89
CA LEU A 8 -31.66 -0.14 -4.40
C LEU A 8 -33.14 -0.33 -4.70
N ARG A 9 -33.93 -0.81 -3.73
CA ARG A 9 -35.38 -0.78 -3.80
C ARG A 9 -35.85 0.58 -3.31
N GLY A 10 -36.43 1.36 -4.19
CA GLY A 10 -37.28 2.49 -3.82
C GLY A 10 -38.52 1.97 -3.09
N LEU A 11 -38.57 2.17 -1.79
CA LEU A 11 -39.78 2.01 -0.98
C LEU A 11 -40.38 3.39 -0.74
N GLY A 12 -41.58 3.56 -1.22
CA GLY A 12 -42.35 4.78 -1.07
C GLY A 12 -42.80 5.05 0.37
N HIS A 13 -42.79 6.35 0.70
CA HIS A 13 -43.56 7.02 1.71
C HIS A 13 -43.32 6.67 3.19
N ASN A 14 -42.29 7.23 3.75
CA ASN A 14 -42.39 8.08 4.94
C ASN A 14 -41.17 9.02 4.96
N ARG A 15 -41.28 10.20 4.36
CA ARG A 15 -40.22 11.23 4.37
C ARG A 15 -40.04 11.74 5.78
N GLY A 16 -39.38 10.99 6.65
CA GLY A 16 -38.93 11.45 7.93
C GLY A 16 -37.87 12.54 7.72
N VAL A 17 -38.09 13.73 8.27
CA VAL A 17 -37.09 14.79 8.28
C VAL A 17 -35.91 14.27 9.10
N MET A 18 -34.74 14.07 8.48
CA MET A 18 -33.54 13.49 9.11
C MET A 18 -33.05 14.38 10.27
N TRP A 19 -33.19 15.68 10.16
CA TRP A 19 -32.87 16.68 11.18
C TRP A 19 -34.12 17.44 11.60
N LYS A 20 -34.88 16.91 12.59
CA LYS A 20 -35.99 17.61 13.21
C LYS A 20 -35.46 18.69 14.14
N GLY A 21 -36.26 19.68 14.45
CA GLY A 21 -35.92 20.77 15.35
C GLY A 21 -36.07 22.11 14.65
N ARG A 22 -34.99 22.81 14.36
CA ARG A 22 -35.08 24.13 13.74
C ARG A 22 -35.41 24.12 12.23
N PHE A 23 -35.31 22.98 11.55
CA PHE A 23 -35.56 22.89 10.11
C PHE A 23 -37.05 22.65 9.81
N SER A 24 -37.60 23.50 8.94
CA SER A 24 -39.02 23.44 8.53
C SER A 24 -39.26 22.66 7.23
N LYS A 25 -38.18 22.32 6.49
CA LYS A 25 -38.26 21.59 5.22
C LYS A 25 -37.32 20.36 5.25
N PRO A 26 -37.68 19.26 4.57
CA PRO A 26 -36.79 18.14 4.38
C PRO A 26 -35.60 18.56 3.50
N THR A 27 -34.47 17.85 3.65
CA THR A 27 -33.31 18.01 2.77
C THR A 27 -33.70 17.65 1.34
N ALA A 28 -33.29 18.46 0.36
CA ALA A 28 -33.56 18.17 -1.04
C ALA A 28 -32.84 16.88 -1.51
N ASP A 29 -33.51 16.09 -2.35
CA ASP A 29 -32.97 14.81 -2.84
C ASP A 29 -31.57 14.95 -3.48
N LEU A 30 -31.32 16.05 -4.21
CA LEU A 30 -30.02 16.32 -4.81
C LEU A 30 -28.92 16.54 -3.75
N VAL A 31 -29.26 17.25 -2.66
CA VAL A 31 -28.33 17.48 -1.54
C VAL A 31 -28.04 16.18 -0.78
N GLN A 32 -29.06 15.32 -0.59
CA GLN A 32 -28.85 14.00 0.00
C GLN A 32 -27.92 13.14 -0.86
N ARG A 33 -28.14 13.12 -2.18
CA ARG A 33 -27.30 12.38 -3.12
C ARG A 33 -25.87 12.91 -3.21
N TYR A 34 -25.70 14.21 -3.04
CA TYR A 34 -24.36 14.86 -3.07
C TYR A 34 -23.59 14.66 -1.77
N GLY A 35 -24.28 14.57 -0.64
CA GLY A 35 -23.63 14.53 0.68
C GLY A 35 -23.62 13.16 1.35
N GLU A 36 -24.28 12.14 0.78
CA GLU A 36 -24.23 10.78 1.35
C GLU A 36 -22.85 10.15 1.19
N SER A 37 -22.47 9.32 2.13
CA SER A 37 -21.20 8.58 2.11
C SER A 37 -21.37 7.06 2.22
N VAL A 38 -22.60 6.58 2.48
CA VAL A 38 -22.87 5.16 2.65
C VAL A 38 -22.49 4.33 1.42
N SER A 39 -22.48 4.92 0.22
CA SER A 39 -22.07 4.26 -1.01
C SER A 39 -20.62 3.74 -0.97
N TYR A 40 -19.75 4.29 -0.12
CA TYR A 40 -18.36 3.88 0.05
C TYR A 40 -17.96 3.62 1.52
N ASP A 41 -18.53 4.34 2.51
CA ASP A 41 -18.15 4.21 3.92
C ASP A 41 -18.79 3.00 4.62
N TRP A 42 -19.73 2.30 3.97
CA TRP A 42 -20.28 1.05 4.49
C TRP A 42 -19.19 0.07 4.93
N ARG A 43 -17.98 0.16 4.37
CA ARG A 43 -16.82 -0.66 4.71
C ARG A 43 -16.38 -0.55 6.17
N LEU A 44 -16.73 0.54 6.85
CA LEU A 44 -16.40 0.79 8.25
C LEU A 44 -17.33 0.07 9.24
N PHE A 45 -18.29 -0.73 8.77
CA PHE A 45 -19.32 -1.33 9.61
C PHE A 45 -18.78 -2.14 10.79
N ARG A 46 -17.66 -2.86 10.61
CA ARG A 46 -17.03 -3.64 11.69
C ARG A 46 -16.48 -2.73 12.78
N GLN A 47 -15.84 -1.65 12.39
CA GLN A 47 -15.24 -0.67 13.28
C GLN A 47 -16.33 0.11 14.01
N ASP A 48 -17.36 0.54 13.31
CA ASP A 48 -18.51 1.23 13.91
C ASP A 48 -19.23 0.37 14.95
N ILE A 49 -19.48 -0.90 14.64
CA ILE A 49 -20.13 -1.83 15.58
C ILE A 49 -19.23 -2.07 16.80
N ALA A 50 -17.93 -2.30 16.61
CA ALA A 50 -17.00 -2.48 17.73
C ALA A 50 -16.92 -1.22 18.59
N GLY A 51 -16.76 -0.04 17.98
CA GLY A 51 -16.76 1.25 18.67
C GLY A 51 -18.06 1.52 19.43
N SER A 52 -19.21 1.17 18.82
CA SER A 52 -20.52 1.34 19.42
C SER A 52 -20.75 0.39 20.64
N ILE A 53 -20.26 -0.85 20.59
CA ILE A 53 -20.34 -1.77 21.73
C ILE A 53 -19.48 -1.26 22.89
N ALA A 54 -18.23 -0.83 22.63
CA ALA A 54 -17.35 -0.28 23.65
C ALA A 54 -17.93 1.00 24.28
N HIS A 55 -18.53 1.86 23.47
CA HIS A 55 -19.22 3.06 23.91
C HIS A 55 -20.45 2.73 24.80
N ALA A 56 -21.28 1.78 24.38
CA ALA A 56 -22.44 1.32 25.20
C ALA A 56 -22.01 0.73 26.54
N ARG A 57 -20.87 0.02 26.58
CA ARG A 57 -20.32 -0.52 27.83
C ARG A 57 -19.85 0.57 28.79
N ALA A 58 -19.24 1.63 28.26
CA ALA A 58 -18.90 2.81 29.05
C ALA A 58 -20.15 3.54 29.57
N GLN A 59 -21.22 3.61 28.75
CA GLN A 59 -22.52 4.16 29.20
C GLN A 59 -23.14 3.33 30.32
N LEU A 60 -23.06 1.99 30.26
CA LEU A 60 -23.52 1.11 31.36
C LEU A 60 -22.76 1.41 32.65
N LYS A 61 -21.42 1.51 32.59
CA LYS A 61 -20.59 1.83 33.76
C LYS A 61 -20.89 3.20 34.35
N ALA A 62 -21.22 4.17 33.49
CA ALA A 62 -21.63 5.52 33.89
C ALA A 62 -23.09 5.60 34.41
N GLY A 63 -23.84 4.50 34.37
CA GLY A 63 -25.24 4.47 34.82
C GLY A 63 -26.25 5.10 33.86
N LEU A 64 -25.85 5.32 32.60
CA LEU A 64 -26.72 5.85 31.53
C LEU A 64 -27.59 4.77 30.90
N LEU A 65 -27.09 3.55 30.91
CA LEU A 65 -27.81 2.34 30.54
C LEU A 65 -27.89 1.41 31.77
N ASN A 66 -28.98 0.68 31.86
CA ASN A 66 -29.04 -0.46 32.75
C ASN A 66 -28.50 -1.73 32.04
N ARG A 67 -28.37 -2.84 32.77
CA ARG A 67 -27.82 -4.08 32.24
C ARG A 67 -28.65 -4.64 31.07
N GLU A 68 -29.95 -4.62 31.18
CA GLU A 68 -30.87 -5.15 30.15
C GLU A 68 -30.78 -4.34 28.87
N GLU A 69 -30.69 -3.00 28.96
CA GLU A 69 -30.52 -2.11 27.82
C GLU A 69 -29.18 -2.33 27.13
N PHE A 70 -28.10 -2.50 27.88
CA PHE A 70 -26.79 -2.81 27.32
C PHE A 70 -26.78 -4.16 26.59
N ASP A 71 -27.32 -5.22 27.23
CA ASP A 71 -27.37 -6.54 26.62
C ASP A 71 -28.19 -6.54 25.33
N ALA A 72 -29.30 -5.80 25.29
CA ALA A 72 -30.10 -5.62 24.08
C ALA A 72 -29.33 -4.87 22.96
N ILE A 73 -28.58 -3.81 23.30
CA ILE A 73 -27.75 -3.07 22.34
C ILE A 73 -26.62 -3.98 21.80
N GLU A 74 -25.88 -4.66 22.67
CA GLU A 74 -24.77 -5.51 22.27
C GLU A 74 -25.25 -6.66 21.39
N SER A 75 -26.34 -7.35 21.75
CA SER A 75 -26.93 -8.40 20.93
C SER A 75 -27.43 -7.87 19.60
N GLY A 76 -28.17 -6.76 19.60
CA GLY A 76 -28.71 -6.17 18.38
C GLY A 76 -27.61 -5.72 17.40
N LEU A 77 -26.48 -5.16 17.89
CA LEU A 77 -25.34 -4.81 17.08
C LEU A 77 -24.62 -6.05 16.49
N LYS A 78 -24.48 -7.12 17.28
CA LYS A 78 -23.91 -8.38 16.79
C LYS A 78 -24.79 -9.04 15.71
N ASP A 79 -26.12 -8.98 15.85
CA ASP A 79 -27.05 -9.49 14.87
C ASP A 79 -27.00 -8.65 13.57
N ILE A 80 -26.84 -7.33 13.67
CA ILE A 80 -26.63 -6.45 12.52
C ILE A 80 -25.30 -6.78 11.83
N LEU A 81 -24.22 -6.98 12.58
CA LEU A 81 -22.91 -7.38 12.05
C LEU A 81 -23.06 -8.66 11.21
N LYS A 82 -23.72 -9.66 11.75
CA LYS A 82 -23.96 -10.93 11.06
C LYS A 82 -24.77 -10.73 9.78
N ASP A 83 -25.84 -9.96 9.82
CA ASP A 83 -26.66 -9.68 8.64
C ASP A 83 -25.88 -8.96 7.53
N ILE A 84 -24.97 -8.02 7.91
CA ILE A 84 -24.10 -7.35 6.95
C ILE A 84 -23.12 -8.35 6.31
N GLU A 85 -22.50 -9.22 7.10
CA GLU A 85 -21.53 -10.22 6.65
C GLU A 85 -22.17 -11.27 5.73
N GLU A 86 -23.40 -11.64 6.01
CA GLU A 86 -24.19 -12.58 5.21
C GLU A 86 -24.84 -11.93 3.96
N GLY A 87 -24.74 -10.59 3.83
CA GLY A 87 -25.35 -9.85 2.71
C GLY A 87 -26.85 -9.65 2.82
N ASN A 88 -27.41 -9.80 4.02
CA ASN A 88 -28.84 -9.65 4.33
C ASN A 88 -29.22 -8.24 4.73
N PHE A 89 -28.23 -7.35 4.97
CA PHE A 89 -28.46 -5.96 5.34
C PHE A 89 -28.70 -5.07 4.12
N THR A 90 -29.63 -4.12 4.23
CA THR A 90 -29.93 -3.18 3.15
C THR A 90 -29.49 -1.77 3.54
N TRP A 91 -28.49 -1.25 2.84
CA TRP A 91 -28.02 0.13 2.99
C TRP A 91 -29.00 1.12 2.35
N SER A 92 -29.27 2.23 3.04
CA SER A 92 -30.13 3.30 2.57
C SER A 92 -29.36 4.60 2.47
N ARG A 93 -29.34 5.22 1.29
CA ARG A 93 -28.78 6.58 1.08
C ARG A 93 -29.52 7.67 1.85
N GLU A 94 -30.79 7.46 2.14
CA GLU A 94 -31.59 8.38 2.94
C GLU A 94 -31.06 8.49 4.38
N ARG A 95 -30.25 7.54 4.81
CA ARG A 95 -29.58 7.51 6.12
C ARG A 95 -28.13 7.97 6.07
N GLU A 96 -27.75 8.68 5.04
CA GLU A 96 -26.50 9.40 4.86
C GLU A 96 -25.23 8.53 4.91
N ASP A 97 -24.89 7.91 6.04
CA ASP A 97 -23.63 7.21 6.31
C ASP A 97 -23.85 5.81 6.93
N VAL A 98 -22.76 5.04 7.06
CA VAL A 98 -22.76 3.72 7.70
C VAL A 98 -23.34 3.78 9.11
N HIS A 99 -22.99 4.78 9.87
CA HIS A 99 -23.35 4.93 11.28
C HIS A 99 -24.86 5.10 11.47
N MET A 100 -25.47 6.01 10.70
CA MET A 100 -26.93 6.24 10.78
C MET A 100 -27.71 5.03 10.26
N ASN A 101 -27.18 4.30 9.28
CA ASN A 101 -27.80 3.06 8.82
C ASN A 101 -27.84 2.01 9.93
N ILE A 102 -26.72 1.80 10.63
CA ILE A 102 -26.60 0.85 11.75
C ILE A 102 -27.46 1.30 12.95
N GLU A 103 -27.36 2.57 13.36
CA GLU A 103 -28.12 3.11 14.49
C GLU A 103 -29.64 3.06 14.26
N SER A 104 -30.10 3.40 13.05
CA SER A 104 -31.51 3.34 12.71
C SER A 104 -32.03 1.91 12.69
N GLU A 105 -31.24 0.96 12.19
CA GLU A 105 -31.61 -0.45 12.17
C GLU A 105 -31.61 -1.04 13.59
N LEU A 106 -30.64 -0.68 14.42
CA LEU A 106 -30.62 -1.07 15.83
C LEU A 106 -31.90 -0.57 16.53
N THR A 107 -32.20 0.72 16.39
CA THR A 107 -33.41 1.32 17.00
C THR A 107 -34.69 0.65 16.51
N ARG A 108 -34.75 0.27 15.23
CA ARG A 108 -35.90 -0.49 14.66
C ARG A 108 -36.06 -1.86 15.32
N ARG A 109 -34.97 -2.54 15.66
CA ARG A 109 -34.98 -3.89 16.26
C ARG A 109 -35.30 -3.89 17.73
N ILE A 110 -34.66 -2.99 18.50
CA ILE A 110 -34.72 -3.04 19.97
C ILE A 110 -35.46 -1.84 20.61
N GLY A 111 -35.92 -0.88 19.80
CA GLY A 111 -36.71 0.26 20.30
C GLY A 111 -35.88 1.29 21.10
N ALA A 112 -36.45 1.72 22.24
CA ALA A 112 -35.90 2.79 23.08
C ALA A 112 -34.42 2.61 23.52
N PRO A 113 -33.93 1.43 23.88
CA PRO A 113 -32.50 1.22 24.16
C PRO A 113 -31.60 1.62 23.00
N GLY A 114 -31.96 1.28 21.77
CA GLY A 114 -31.18 1.64 20.57
C GLY A 114 -31.03 3.15 20.40
N ALA A 115 -32.07 3.92 20.70
CA ALA A 115 -32.06 5.38 20.62
C ALA A 115 -31.15 6.05 21.68
N LYS A 116 -30.74 5.32 22.74
CA LYS A 116 -29.81 5.83 23.76
C LYS A 116 -28.33 5.71 23.35
N LEU A 117 -28.01 4.88 22.34
CA LEU A 117 -26.64 4.57 21.97
C LEU A 117 -25.81 5.81 21.63
N HIS A 118 -26.39 6.82 21.01
CA HIS A 118 -25.67 8.04 20.61
C HIS A 118 -25.36 9.00 21.75
N THR A 119 -25.88 8.76 22.97
CA THR A 119 -25.67 9.64 24.13
C THR A 119 -24.19 9.82 24.43
N ALA A 120 -23.74 11.07 24.65
CA ALA A 120 -22.36 11.45 24.94
C ALA A 120 -21.35 11.23 23.81
N ARG A 121 -21.80 11.00 22.57
CA ARG A 121 -20.96 10.81 21.38
C ARG A 121 -21.36 11.82 20.29
N SER A 122 -20.40 12.18 19.45
CA SER A 122 -20.64 12.89 18.20
C SER A 122 -20.33 11.99 17.00
N ARG A 123 -20.91 12.31 15.86
CA ARG A 123 -20.50 11.71 14.59
C ARG A 123 -19.00 11.95 14.30
N ASN A 124 -18.45 13.10 14.73
CA ASN A 124 -17.08 13.48 14.45
C ASN A 124 -16.06 12.56 15.14
N ASP A 125 -16.19 12.30 16.45
CA ASP A 125 -15.27 11.38 17.15
C ASP A 125 -15.54 9.92 16.80
N GLN A 126 -16.77 9.55 16.45
CA GLN A 126 -17.11 8.23 15.94
C GLN A 126 -16.40 7.93 14.63
N VAL A 127 -16.56 8.77 13.61
CA VAL A 127 -15.91 8.60 12.29
C VAL A 127 -14.38 8.56 12.42
N ALA A 128 -13.79 9.46 13.23
CA ALA A 128 -12.35 9.49 13.45
C ALA A 128 -11.85 8.18 14.11
N THR A 129 -12.60 7.63 15.06
CA THR A 129 -12.28 6.34 15.70
C THR A 129 -12.33 5.19 14.70
N ASP A 130 -13.41 5.10 13.94
CA ASP A 130 -13.64 4.00 13.01
C ASP A 130 -12.62 4.00 11.86
N THR A 131 -12.27 5.18 11.36
CA THR A 131 -11.25 5.31 10.31
C THR A 131 -9.86 4.91 10.82
N ARG A 132 -9.49 5.26 12.07
CA ARG A 132 -8.23 4.79 12.68
C ARG A 132 -8.21 3.28 12.89
N LEU A 133 -9.30 2.69 13.39
CA LEU A 133 -9.44 1.25 13.54
C LEU A 133 -9.34 0.52 12.19
N TYR A 134 -9.96 1.09 11.16
CA TYR A 134 -9.90 0.56 9.80
C TYR A 134 -8.45 0.62 9.27
N CYS A 135 -7.80 1.79 9.28
CA CYS A 135 -6.41 1.92 8.84
C CYS A 135 -5.49 0.94 9.58
N ARG A 136 -5.67 0.77 10.90
CA ARG A 136 -4.88 -0.18 11.69
C ARG A 136 -5.01 -1.61 11.17
N THR A 137 -6.23 -2.05 10.93
CA THR A 137 -6.50 -3.40 10.41
C THR A 137 -5.93 -3.60 9.03
N GLU A 138 -6.10 -2.61 8.16
CA GLU A 138 -5.61 -2.68 6.78
C GLU A 138 -4.08 -2.65 6.71
N ILE A 139 -3.42 -1.85 7.56
CA ILE A 139 -1.95 -1.84 7.66
C ILE A 139 -1.44 -3.21 8.09
N ASP A 140 -2.08 -3.87 9.07
CA ASP A 140 -1.70 -5.22 9.50
C ASP A 140 -1.82 -6.23 8.35
N GLU A 141 -2.89 -6.17 7.57
CA GLU A 141 -3.07 -7.02 6.39
C GLU A 141 -2.04 -6.72 5.28
N ILE A 142 -1.75 -5.44 5.02
CA ILE A 142 -0.75 -5.03 4.03
C ILE A 142 0.65 -5.52 4.45
N LEU A 143 1.00 -5.46 5.73
CA LEU A 143 2.27 -5.99 6.24
C LEU A 143 2.42 -7.50 5.96
N GLU A 144 1.35 -8.29 6.10
CA GLU A 144 1.39 -9.71 5.73
C GLU A 144 1.59 -9.92 4.21
N LYS A 145 0.95 -9.09 3.37
CA LYS A 145 1.13 -9.15 1.91
C LYS A 145 2.53 -8.73 1.48
N VAL A 146 3.11 -7.71 2.12
CA VAL A 146 4.53 -7.34 1.93
C VAL A 146 5.44 -8.52 2.26
N ARG A 147 5.22 -9.18 3.39
CA ARG A 147 6.00 -10.40 3.77
C ARG A 147 5.83 -11.53 2.76
N ARG A 148 4.63 -11.70 2.19
CA ARG A 148 4.38 -12.70 1.14
C ARG A 148 5.23 -12.43 -0.10
N LEU A 149 5.26 -11.18 -0.57
CA LEU A 149 6.11 -10.79 -1.70
C LEU A 149 7.60 -10.95 -1.38
N GLN A 150 8.04 -10.53 -0.19
CA GLN A 150 9.42 -10.72 0.26
C GLN A 150 9.83 -12.20 0.23
N ARG A 151 8.98 -13.11 0.72
CA ARG A 151 9.22 -14.57 0.65
C ARG A 151 9.36 -15.04 -0.79
N ALA A 152 8.50 -14.60 -1.71
CA ALA A 152 8.59 -14.95 -3.11
C ALA A 152 9.93 -14.51 -3.73
N LEU A 153 10.35 -13.27 -3.45
CA LEU A 153 11.64 -12.73 -3.90
C LEU A 153 12.83 -13.48 -3.31
N VAL A 154 12.81 -13.78 -2.01
CA VAL A 154 13.88 -14.54 -1.34
C VAL A 154 13.98 -15.96 -1.87
N MET A 155 12.86 -16.65 -2.07
CA MET A 155 12.87 -18.00 -2.64
C MET A 155 13.40 -18.00 -4.07
N LYS A 156 12.99 -17.02 -4.87
CA LYS A 156 13.49 -16.86 -6.24
C LYS A 156 14.97 -16.46 -6.27
N ALA A 157 15.41 -15.58 -5.37
CA ALA A 157 16.82 -15.21 -5.22
C ALA A 157 17.68 -16.40 -4.83
N ARG A 158 17.18 -17.31 -3.98
CA ARG A 158 17.87 -18.55 -3.60
C ARG A 158 17.94 -19.55 -4.76
N GLU A 159 16.85 -19.68 -5.52
CA GLU A 159 16.80 -20.57 -6.71
C GLU A 159 17.84 -20.16 -7.76
N TYR A 160 18.09 -18.85 -7.92
CA TYR A 160 19.00 -18.28 -8.90
C TYR A 160 20.19 -17.55 -8.27
N ALA A 161 20.69 -18.07 -7.13
CA ALA A 161 21.77 -17.42 -6.38
C ALA A 161 23.07 -17.29 -7.19
N ASP A 162 23.35 -18.29 -8.04
CA ASP A 162 24.57 -18.35 -8.85
C ASP A 162 24.32 -17.95 -10.33
N ALA A 163 23.10 -17.56 -10.68
CA ALA A 163 22.75 -17.16 -12.04
C ALA A 163 23.33 -15.78 -12.35
N MET A 164 24.45 -15.75 -13.08
CA MET A 164 25.13 -14.53 -13.51
C MET A 164 24.32 -13.78 -14.56
N MET A 165 24.25 -12.47 -14.43
CA MET A 165 23.67 -11.54 -15.39
C MET A 165 24.46 -10.23 -15.40
N PRO A 166 24.39 -9.42 -16.47
CA PRO A 166 24.97 -8.08 -16.42
C PRO A 166 24.14 -7.19 -15.49
N GLY A 167 24.80 -6.46 -14.60
CA GLY A 167 24.22 -5.32 -13.93
C GLY A 167 24.13 -4.13 -14.88
N TYR A 168 23.21 -3.20 -14.62
CA TYR A 168 22.98 -2.03 -15.46
C TYR A 168 23.01 -0.74 -14.65
N THR A 169 23.68 0.27 -15.21
CA THR A 169 23.53 1.67 -14.86
C THR A 169 23.27 2.47 -16.13
N HIS A 170 22.36 3.45 -16.12
CA HIS A 170 21.95 4.21 -17.31
C HIS A 170 21.47 3.31 -18.48
N LEU A 171 20.91 2.15 -18.18
CA LEU A 171 20.57 1.09 -19.14
C LEU A 171 21.78 0.61 -19.99
N GLN A 172 23.00 0.87 -19.53
CA GLN A 172 24.21 0.33 -20.12
C GLN A 172 24.72 -0.82 -19.23
N ARG A 173 25.28 -1.86 -19.87
CA ARG A 173 25.93 -2.95 -19.13
C ARG A 173 27.05 -2.39 -18.28
N ALA A 174 27.07 -2.82 -17.02
CA ALA A 174 28.08 -2.42 -16.05
C ALA A 174 28.83 -3.69 -15.54
N GLN A 175 28.91 -3.88 -14.23
CA GLN A 175 29.56 -5.06 -13.67
C GLN A 175 28.63 -6.28 -13.65
N PRO A 176 29.14 -7.50 -13.73
CA PRO A 176 28.36 -8.71 -13.53
C PRO A 176 27.78 -8.75 -12.10
N VAL A 177 26.54 -9.23 -11.98
CA VAL A 177 25.85 -9.49 -10.71
C VAL A 177 25.15 -10.84 -10.80
N THR A 178 24.66 -11.37 -9.68
CA THR A 178 23.75 -12.51 -9.75
C THR A 178 22.30 -12.05 -9.76
N MET A 179 21.43 -12.81 -10.39
CA MET A 179 19.97 -12.59 -10.33
C MET A 179 19.49 -12.58 -8.87
N GLY A 180 20.05 -13.46 -8.04
CA GLY A 180 19.75 -13.51 -6.61
C GLY A 180 20.07 -12.19 -5.91
N HIS A 181 21.24 -11.62 -6.16
CA HIS A 181 21.64 -10.31 -5.58
C HIS A 181 20.70 -9.19 -6.03
N HIS A 182 20.33 -9.16 -7.32
CA HIS A 182 19.42 -8.16 -7.85
C HIS A 182 18.02 -8.23 -7.19
N LEU A 183 17.45 -9.42 -7.07
CA LEU A 183 16.15 -9.63 -6.45
C LEU A 183 16.14 -9.24 -4.96
N LEU A 184 17.23 -9.48 -4.23
CA LEU A 184 17.36 -9.09 -2.81
C LEU A 184 17.35 -7.57 -2.62
N ALA A 185 17.73 -6.77 -3.62
CA ALA A 185 17.60 -5.32 -3.53
C ALA A 185 16.13 -4.87 -3.32
N TYR A 186 15.17 -5.57 -3.92
CA TYR A 186 13.75 -5.32 -3.71
C TYR A 186 13.27 -5.78 -2.33
N VAL A 187 13.85 -6.84 -1.78
CA VAL A 187 13.58 -7.23 -0.38
C VAL A 187 13.97 -6.12 0.59
N GLU A 188 15.12 -5.47 0.36
CA GLU A 188 15.56 -4.32 1.18
C GLU A 188 14.63 -3.10 1.04
N MET A 189 14.08 -2.85 -0.14
CA MET A 189 13.06 -1.80 -0.32
C MET A 189 11.80 -2.11 0.49
N LEU A 190 11.31 -3.33 0.39
CA LEU A 190 10.11 -3.79 1.11
C LEU A 190 10.33 -3.87 2.63
N ASN A 191 11.55 -4.11 3.12
CA ASN A 191 11.89 -4.02 4.53
C ASN A 191 11.66 -2.60 5.05
N ARG A 192 12.16 -1.59 4.34
CA ARG A 192 11.95 -0.18 4.69
C ARG A 192 10.47 0.22 4.62
N ASP A 193 9.71 -0.35 3.69
CA ASP A 193 8.27 -0.10 3.59
C ASP A 193 7.52 -0.70 4.78
N ALA A 194 7.87 -1.92 5.17
CA ALA A 194 7.29 -2.56 6.35
C ALA A 194 7.58 -1.76 7.63
N ASP A 195 8.75 -1.16 7.76
CA ASP A 195 9.11 -0.35 8.92
C ASP A 195 8.32 0.98 8.95
N ARG A 196 8.13 1.64 7.78
CA ARG A 196 7.25 2.82 7.69
C ARG A 196 5.83 2.50 8.12
N LEU A 197 5.25 1.44 7.58
CA LEU A 197 3.89 1.01 7.95
C LEU A 197 3.75 0.72 9.45
N LYS A 198 4.74 0.08 10.10
CA LYS A 198 4.75 -0.13 11.55
C LYS A 198 4.78 1.18 12.32
N ASP A 199 5.56 2.13 11.85
CA ASP A 199 5.67 3.46 12.45
C ASP A 199 4.38 4.27 12.29
N CYS A 200 3.76 4.25 11.12
CA CYS A 200 2.43 4.82 10.87
C CYS A 200 1.39 4.18 11.81
N ARG A 201 1.35 2.85 11.86
CA ARG A 201 0.45 2.08 12.74
C ARG A 201 0.56 2.48 14.21
N ARG A 202 1.78 2.70 14.71
CA ARG A 202 2.02 3.15 16.09
C ARG A 202 1.45 4.55 16.33
N ARG A 203 1.66 5.49 15.39
CA ARG A 203 1.15 6.87 15.51
C ARG A 203 -0.37 6.96 15.43
N LEU A 204 -0.99 6.19 14.56
CA LEU A 204 -2.46 6.19 14.41
C LEU A 204 -3.19 5.52 15.57
N ASN A 205 -2.49 4.67 16.39
CA ASN A 205 -3.13 3.84 17.40
C ASN A 205 -3.46 4.62 18.69
N VAL A 206 -4.10 5.76 18.54
CA VAL A 206 -4.54 6.66 19.63
C VAL A 206 -6.03 6.93 19.47
N SER A 207 -6.83 6.68 20.53
CA SER A 207 -8.30 6.78 20.48
C SER A 207 -8.79 8.23 20.55
N PRO A 208 -9.56 8.70 19.58
CA PRO A 208 -10.23 10.00 19.64
C PRO A 208 -11.61 9.94 20.32
N LEU A 209 -12.16 8.74 20.61
CA LEU A 209 -13.52 8.59 21.09
C LEU A 209 -13.69 9.23 22.48
N GLY A 210 -14.78 9.99 22.62
CA GLY A 210 -15.04 10.84 23.77
C GLY A 210 -14.62 12.30 23.58
N SER A 211 -14.02 12.67 22.43
CA SER A 211 -13.75 14.07 22.06
C SER A 211 -15.02 14.83 21.71
N GLY A 212 -16.12 14.13 21.45
CA GLY A 212 -17.38 14.72 21.05
C GLY A 212 -17.30 15.44 19.71
N ALA A 213 -18.09 16.50 19.56
CA ALA A 213 -18.08 17.28 18.32
C ALA A 213 -16.86 18.21 18.20
N ILE A 214 -16.35 18.72 19.35
CA ILE A 214 -15.26 19.71 19.42
C ILE A 214 -14.63 19.80 20.82
N ALA A 215 -15.42 19.74 21.91
CA ALA A 215 -15.00 20.08 23.28
C ALA A 215 -15.31 18.97 24.30
N GLY A 216 -15.41 17.73 23.85
CA GLY A 216 -15.83 16.61 24.68
C GLY A 216 -17.34 16.61 24.96
N SER A 217 -17.72 16.00 26.09
CA SER A 217 -19.12 15.92 26.56
C SER A 217 -19.19 16.27 28.05
N THR A 218 -20.29 16.89 28.46
CA THR A 218 -20.59 17.09 29.90
C THR A 218 -20.92 15.77 30.60
N ILE A 219 -21.23 14.73 29.84
CA ILE A 219 -21.42 13.37 30.34
C ILE A 219 -20.08 12.64 30.18
N CYS A 220 -19.36 12.49 31.30
CA CYS A 220 -18.04 11.89 31.28
C CYS A 220 -18.13 10.36 31.18
N LEU A 221 -17.62 9.81 30.10
CA LEU A 221 -17.33 8.37 29.95
C LEU A 221 -15.84 8.14 30.15
N ASP A 222 -15.45 6.96 30.62
CA ASP A 222 -14.04 6.60 30.76
C ASP A 222 -13.43 6.31 29.37
N ARG A 223 -12.71 7.29 28.84
CA ARG A 223 -12.05 7.22 27.53
C ARG A 223 -10.92 6.19 27.50
N HIS A 224 -10.22 5.98 28.63
CA HIS A 224 -9.12 5.03 28.72
C HIS A 224 -9.63 3.60 28.65
N GLU A 225 -10.72 3.28 29.35
CA GLU A 225 -11.34 1.95 29.27
C GLU A 225 -11.83 1.66 27.85
N ILE A 226 -12.47 2.64 27.17
CA ILE A 226 -12.90 2.52 25.78
C ILE A 226 -11.68 2.26 24.87
N ALA A 227 -10.61 3.00 25.05
CA ALA A 227 -9.38 2.84 24.26
C ALA A 227 -8.78 1.43 24.43
N VAL A 228 -8.67 0.95 25.65
CA VAL A 228 -8.17 -0.41 25.98
C VAL A 228 -9.05 -1.48 25.33
N GLU A 229 -10.37 -1.35 25.42
CA GLU A 229 -11.30 -2.32 24.83
C GLU A 229 -11.17 -2.39 23.29
N LEU A 230 -10.92 -1.24 22.63
CA LEU A 230 -10.72 -1.14 21.20
C LEU A 230 -9.25 -1.43 20.77
N GLY A 231 -8.36 -1.73 21.71
CA GLY A 231 -6.95 -2.04 21.46
C GLY A 231 -6.13 -0.83 21.02
N PHE A 232 -6.49 0.38 21.42
CA PHE A 232 -5.65 1.56 21.29
C PHE A 232 -4.61 1.63 22.42
N ASP A 233 -3.44 2.20 22.10
CA ASP A 233 -2.34 2.35 23.06
C ASP A 233 -2.53 3.54 24.00
N ALA A 234 -3.30 4.54 23.57
CA ALA A 234 -3.52 5.79 24.29
C ALA A 234 -4.84 6.46 23.87
N VAL A 235 -5.16 7.58 24.52
CA VAL A 235 -6.23 8.52 24.12
C VAL A 235 -5.63 9.82 23.61
N THR A 236 -6.34 10.52 22.72
CA THR A 236 -5.91 11.84 22.22
C THR A 236 -5.95 12.90 23.33
N GLU A 237 -4.98 13.82 23.30
CA GLU A 237 -4.83 14.85 24.33
C GLU A 237 -5.71 16.09 24.09
N ASN A 238 -5.99 16.43 22.84
CA ASN A 238 -6.81 17.60 22.49
C ASN A 238 -8.00 17.19 21.64
N SER A 239 -9.22 17.54 22.11
CA SER A 239 -10.47 17.12 21.46
C SER A 239 -10.73 17.81 20.11
N MET A 240 -10.21 19.02 19.91
CA MET A 240 -10.36 19.73 18.63
C MET A 240 -9.48 19.11 17.54
N ASP A 241 -8.25 18.78 17.89
CA ASP A 241 -7.30 18.10 17.04
C ASP A 241 -7.79 16.68 16.72
N ALA A 242 -8.22 15.94 17.73
CA ALA A 242 -8.66 14.55 17.63
C ALA A 242 -9.70 14.27 16.53
N ILE A 243 -10.62 15.21 16.32
CA ILE A 243 -11.70 15.08 15.32
C ILE A 243 -11.34 15.68 13.95
N ALA A 244 -10.30 16.51 13.89
CA ALA A 244 -9.81 17.15 12.68
C ALA A 244 -8.64 16.41 12.03
N ASP A 245 -7.83 15.71 12.83
CA ASP A 245 -6.63 15.03 12.39
C ASP A 245 -6.89 14.04 11.25
N ARG A 246 -6.10 14.19 10.21
CA ARG A 246 -6.02 13.28 9.04
C ARG A 246 -4.58 12.93 8.72
N ASP A 247 -3.62 13.26 9.60
CA ASP A 247 -2.20 12.98 9.38
C ASP A 247 -1.97 11.49 9.19
N TYR A 248 -2.65 10.65 9.97
CA TYR A 248 -2.57 9.21 9.85
C TYR A 248 -3.08 8.66 8.50
N ILE A 249 -4.05 9.34 7.86
CA ILE A 249 -4.53 8.99 6.50
C ILE A 249 -3.49 9.40 5.47
N MET A 250 -2.97 10.64 5.57
CA MET A 250 -1.93 11.14 4.66
C MET A 250 -0.66 10.28 4.78
N GLU A 251 -0.27 9.89 6.00
CA GLU A 251 0.89 9.01 6.23
C GLU A 251 0.65 7.62 5.65
N THR A 252 -0.52 7.01 5.88
CA THR A 252 -0.89 5.73 5.26
C THR A 252 -0.80 5.83 3.74
N LEU A 253 -1.41 6.84 3.12
CA LEU A 253 -1.37 7.04 1.67
C LEU A 253 0.04 7.26 1.14
N PHE A 254 0.89 7.98 1.89
CA PHE A 254 2.30 8.15 1.56
C PHE A 254 3.05 6.82 1.56
N ASP A 255 2.88 6.01 2.60
CA ASP A 255 3.51 4.69 2.68
C ASP A 255 3.07 3.78 1.52
N LEU A 256 1.77 3.78 1.19
CA LEU A 256 1.25 3.03 0.05
C LEU A 256 1.81 3.56 -1.28
N ALA A 257 2.00 4.86 -1.42
CA ALA A 257 2.60 5.47 -2.61
C ALA A 257 4.08 5.06 -2.76
N VAL A 258 4.85 4.97 -1.66
CA VAL A 258 6.24 4.49 -1.66
C VAL A 258 6.31 3.01 -2.03
N ILE A 259 5.44 2.16 -1.47
CA ILE A 259 5.32 0.74 -1.88
C ILE A 259 5.04 0.67 -3.39
N GLY A 260 4.09 1.48 -3.88
CA GLY A 260 3.78 1.57 -5.31
C GLY A 260 5.00 1.92 -6.17
N ALA A 261 5.84 2.86 -5.71
CA ALA A 261 7.09 3.22 -6.40
C ALA A 261 8.06 2.02 -6.48
N HIS A 262 8.21 1.26 -5.40
CA HIS A 262 9.08 0.09 -5.37
C HIS A 262 8.54 -1.03 -6.26
N LEU A 263 7.23 -1.28 -6.23
CA LEU A 263 6.58 -2.24 -7.14
C LEU A 263 6.69 -1.81 -8.60
N SER A 264 6.61 -0.52 -8.90
CA SER A 264 6.80 0.03 -10.25
C SER A 264 8.21 -0.23 -10.77
N ARG A 265 9.24 -0.07 -9.92
CA ARG A 265 10.64 -0.37 -10.29
C ARG A 265 10.87 -1.86 -10.52
N LEU A 266 10.33 -2.72 -9.64
CA LEU A 266 10.36 -4.17 -9.85
C LEU A 266 9.70 -4.55 -11.18
N SER A 267 8.55 -3.96 -11.45
CA SER A 267 7.80 -4.17 -12.68
C SER A 267 8.60 -3.75 -13.92
N GLU A 268 9.31 -2.64 -13.86
CA GLU A 268 10.16 -2.16 -14.95
C GLU A 268 11.27 -3.15 -15.28
N ASP A 269 11.99 -3.65 -14.27
CA ASP A 269 13.03 -4.67 -14.46
C ASP A 269 12.45 -5.95 -15.07
N VAL A 270 11.31 -6.43 -14.56
CA VAL A 270 10.62 -7.61 -15.10
C VAL A 270 10.22 -7.41 -16.55
N ILE A 271 9.68 -6.23 -16.91
CA ILE A 271 9.31 -5.90 -18.29
C ILE A 271 10.54 -5.96 -19.20
N LEU A 272 11.64 -5.32 -18.80
CA LEU A 272 12.90 -5.32 -19.55
C LEU A 272 13.43 -6.76 -19.72
N TRP A 273 13.48 -7.54 -18.65
CA TRP A 273 13.98 -8.92 -18.71
C TRP A 273 13.16 -9.84 -19.61
N CYS A 274 11.86 -9.56 -19.76
CA CYS A 274 10.94 -10.34 -20.61
C CYS A 274 10.95 -9.92 -22.08
N THR A 275 11.64 -8.84 -22.45
CA THR A 275 11.78 -8.45 -23.87
C THR A 275 12.65 -9.43 -24.65
N ALA A 276 12.48 -9.49 -25.97
CA ALA A 276 13.32 -10.33 -26.85
C ALA A 276 14.79 -9.87 -26.83
N GLU A 277 15.02 -8.57 -26.63
CA GLU A 277 16.35 -7.94 -26.59
C GLU A 277 17.15 -8.41 -25.37
N PHE A 278 16.54 -8.45 -24.18
CA PHE A 278 17.16 -8.96 -22.96
C PHE A 278 17.04 -10.49 -22.87
N GLY A 279 15.81 -10.99 -22.83
CA GLY A 279 15.52 -12.42 -22.80
C GLY A 279 15.96 -13.12 -21.51
N PHE A 280 16.12 -12.38 -20.39
CA PHE A 280 16.64 -12.91 -19.13
C PHE A 280 15.59 -13.62 -18.29
N ALA A 281 14.31 -13.32 -18.49
CA ALA A 281 13.22 -13.95 -17.75
C ALA A 281 12.02 -14.25 -18.64
N THR A 282 11.21 -15.21 -18.21
CA THR A 282 9.92 -15.54 -18.80
C THR A 282 8.88 -15.62 -17.70
N LEU A 283 7.76 -14.93 -17.90
CA LEU A 283 6.60 -15.04 -17.01
C LEU A 283 5.74 -16.24 -17.40
N SER A 284 5.06 -16.80 -16.40
CA SER A 284 4.05 -17.86 -16.62
C SER A 284 2.89 -17.35 -17.47
N ASP A 285 2.27 -18.23 -18.26
CA ASP A 285 1.08 -17.92 -19.05
C ASP A 285 -0.08 -17.40 -18.20
N ALA A 286 -0.14 -17.81 -16.92
CA ALA A 286 -1.15 -17.34 -15.97
C ALA A 286 -1.00 -15.85 -15.58
N HIS A 287 0.16 -15.25 -15.83
CA HIS A 287 0.50 -13.86 -15.47
C HIS A 287 0.82 -12.99 -16.68
N THR A 288 0.39 -13.41 -17.86
CA THR A 288 0.63 -12.73 -19.14
C THR A 288 -0.64 -12.75 -19.97
N THR A 289 -0.71 -11.89 -20.97
CA THR A 289 -1.75 -11.96 -21.99
C THR A 289 -1.15 -12.09 -23.39
N GLY A 290 -1.94 -12.64 -24.31
CA GLY A 290 -1.61 -12.71 -25.71
C GLY A 290 -2.12 -11.49 -26.48
N SER A 291 -1.88 -11.50 -27.80
CA SER A 291 -2.46 -10.53 -28.72
C SER A 291 -3.58 -11.19 -29.52
N SER A 292 -4.68 -10.48 -29.72
CA SER A 292 -5.78 -10.93 -30.60
C SER A 292 -5.37 -10.99 -32.07
N LEU A 293 -4.30 -10.30 -32.47
CA LEU A 293 -3.82 -10.21 -33.86
C LEU A 293 -2.50 -10.97 -34.08
N MET A 294 -1.61 -10.94 -33.08
CA MET A 294 -0.25 -11.46 -33.21
C MET A 294 -0.08 -12.70 -32.33
N PRO A 295 -0.19 -13.93 -32.88
CA PRO A 295 -0.22 -15.17 -32.06
C PRO A 295 1.07 -15.48 -31.32
N GLN A 296 2.20 -14.90 -31.72
CA GLN A 296 3.51 -15.07 -31.05
C GLN A 296 3.72 -14.14 -29.86
N LYS A 297 2.85 -13.10 -29.70
CA LYS A 297 3.06 -12.05 -28.71
C LYS A 297 2.60 -12.48 -27.31
N LYS A 298 3.44 -12.27 -26.32
CA LYS A 298 3.18 -12.51 -24.91
C LYS A 298 3.53 -11.24 -24.12
N ASN A 299 2.55 -10.65 -23.45
CA ASN A 299 2.68 -9.33 -22.81
C ASN A 299 2.82 -9.47 -21.30
N PRO A 300 3.70 -8.72 -20.63
CA PRO A 300 3.86 -8.71 -19.18
C PRO A 300 2.82 -7.78 -18.49
N ASP A 301 1.51 -7.96 -18.79
CA ASP A 301 0.46 -7.02 -18.39
C ASP A 301 0.36 -6.80 -16.88
N VAL A 302 0.65 -7.80 -16.06
CA VAL A 302 0.68 -7.67 -14.59
C VAL A 302 1.70 -6.60 -14.17
N ALA A 303 2.91 -6.67 -14.74
CA ALA A 303 3.96 -5.69 -14.46
C ALA A 303 3.59 -4.31 -15.00
N GLU A 304 3.06 -4.23 -16.23
CA GLU A 304 2.64 -2.95 -16.83
C GLU A 304 1.54 -2.28 -16.02
N LEU A 305 0.51 -3.03 -15.61
CA LEU A 305 -0.59 -2.50 -14.79
C LEU A 305 -0.11 -2.08 -13.39
N THR A 306 0.81 -2.83 -12.78
CA THR A 306 1.40 -2.46 -11.49
C THR A 306 2.13 -1.12 -11.60
N ARG A 307 2.97 -0.95 -12.64
CA ARG A 307 3.64 0.31 -12.95
C ARG A 307 2.64 1.46 -13.18
N GLY A 308 1.58 1.22 -13.95
CA GLY A 308 0.56 2.22 -14.26
C GLY A 308 -0.27 2.65 -13.04
N LYS A 309 -0.63 1.71 -12.16
CA LYS A 309 -1.44 1.98 -10.95
C LYS A 309 -0.72 2.85 -9.92
N THR A 310 0.60 2.94 -9.95
CA THR A 310 1.38 3.80 -9.06
C THR A 310 0.99 5.28 -9.18
N GLY A 311 0.68 5.76 -10.39
CA GLY A 311 0.20 7.13 -10.61
C GLY A 311 -1.11 7.42 -9.88
N ARG A 312 -1.99 6.43 -9.75
CA ARG A 312 -3.25 6.53 -9.01
C ARG A 312 -3.01 6.71 -7.50
N LEU A 313 -2.05 5.99 -6.93
CA LEU A 313 -1.67 6.14 -5.52
C LEU A 313 -1.14 7.55 -5.22
N TYR A 314 -0.33 8.12 -6.10
CA TYR A 314 0.16 9.49 -5.98
C TYR A 314 -0.97 10.51 -6.08
N GLY A 315 -1.91 10.29 -7.00
CA GLY A 315 -3.11 11.13 -7.14
C GLY A 315 -3.96 11.12 -5.87
N ASN A 316 -4.18 9.97 -5.28
CA ASN A 316 -4.96 9.81 -4.05
C ASN A 316 -4.31 10.51 -2.85
N LEU A 317 -2.99 10.36 -2.65
CA LEU A 317 -2.25 11.10 -1.63
C LEU A 317 -2.38 12.61 -1.84
N THR A 318 -2.17 13.08 -3.05
CA THR A 318 -2.27 14.51 -3.39
C THR A 318 -3.68 15.05 -3.14
N ALA A 319 -4.72 14.30 -3.50
CA ALA A 319 -6.12 14.69 -3.29
C ALA A 319 -6.41 14.95 -1.80
N VAL A 320 -6.00 14.04 -0.91
CA VAL A 320 -6.22 14.21 0.54
C VAL A 320 -5.38 15.36 1.10
N MET A 321 -4.12 15.49 0.70
CA MET A 321 -3.27 16.62 1.12
C MET A 321 -3.88 17.97 0.71
N VAL A 322 -4.46 18.05 -0.49
CA VAL A 322 -5.12 19.27 -0.98
C VAL A 322 -6.44 19.53 -0.25
N ALA A 323 -7.22 18.49 0.06
CA ALA A 323 -8.48 18.63 0.80
C ALA A 323 -8.23 19.17 2.23
N VAL A 324 -7.19 18.67 2.91
CA VAL A 324 -6.88 19.05 4.30
C VAL A 324 -6.24 20.44 4.40
N LYS A 325 -5.40 20.84 3.42
CA LYS A 325 -4.68 22.11 3.50
C LYS A 325 -5.63 23.30 3.61
N GLY A 326 -5.35 24.19 4.54
CA GLY A 326 -6.07 25.47 4.67
C GLY A 326 -7.46 25.37 5.29
N LEU A 327 -7.89 24.19 5.76
CA LEU A 327 -9.12 24.05 6.54
C LEU A 327 -8.93 24.70 7.91
N PRO A 328 -9.98 25.36 8.47
CA PRO A 328 -9.96 25.75 9.86
C PRO A 328 -10.00 24.50 10.76
N LEU A 329 -9.60 24.68 12.03
CA LEU A 329 -9.64 23.59 13.01
C LEU A 329 -11.04 22.99 13.15
N THR A 330 -11.07 21.77 13.68
CA THR A 330 -12.23 20.92 13.89
C THR A 330 -12.77 20.32 12.59
N TYR A 331 -13.99 19.78 12.61
CA TYR A 331 -14.56 19.10 11.46
C TYR A 331 -15.14 20.09 10.44
N ASN A 332 -14.74 19.91 9.20
CA ASN A 332 -15.36 20.47 8.00
C ASN A 332 -15.77 19.34 7.07
N ARG A 333 -16.85 19.52 6.31
CA ARG A 333 -17.38 18.47 5.43
C ARG A 333 -16.38 18.00 4.35
N ASP A 334 -15.40 18.83 4.00
CA ASP A 334 -14.26 18.52 3.14
C ASP A 334 -13.52 17.24 3.61
N LEU A 335 -13.47 17.01 4.91
CA LEU A 335 -12.83 15.82 5.50
C LEU A 335 -13.56 14.50 5.19
N GLN A 336 -14.74 14.54 4.56
CA GLN A 336 -15.41 13.34 4.04
C GLN A 336 -14.68 12.77 2.81
N GLU A 337 -14.00 13.64 2.04
CA GLU A 337 -13.25 13.29 0.84
C GLU A 337 -11.96 12.50 1.11
N ASP A 338 -11.64 12.22 2.36
CA ASP A 338 -10.49 11.42 2.78
C ASP A 338 -10.67 9.91 2.49
N LYS A 339 -11.92 9.42 2.45
CA LYS A 339 -12.22 7.98 2.48
C LYS A 339 -12.09 7.29 1.14
N GLU A 340 -12.63 7.86 0.06
CA GLU A 340 -12.55 7.23 -1.26
C GLU A 340 -11.10 7.06 -1.71
N PRO A 341 -10.20 8.07 -1.61
CA PRO A 341 -8.78 7.91 -1.91
C PRO A 341 -8.08 6.87 -1.02
N LEU A 342 -8.44 6.82 0.27
CA LEU A 342 -7.90 5.85 1.21
C LEU A 342 -8.28 4.42 0.83
N PHE A 343 -9.57 4.16 0.63
CA PHE A 343 -10.09 2.84 0.29
C PHE A 343 -9.55 2.35 -1.04
N ASP A 344 -9.53 3.21 -2.04
CA ASP A 344 -8.99 2.91 -3.36
C ASP A 344 -7.50 2.55 -3.34
N SER A 345 -6.70 3.29 -2.56
CA SER A 345 -5.27 3.03 -2.42
C SER A 345 -5.00 1.71 -1.71
N ILE A 346 -5.73 1.41 -0.63
CA ILE A 346 -5.64 0.15 0.12
C ILE A 346 -5.97 -1.03 -0.79
N ASP A 347 -7.11 -0.99 -1.49
CA ASP A 347 -7.51 -2.06 -2.41
C ASP A 347 -6.49 -2.27 -3.54
N THR A 348 -5.99 -1.17 -4.08
CA THR A 348 -5.00 -1.20 -5.16
C THR A 348 -3.69 -1.84 -4.71
N ILE A 349 -3.16 -1.46 -3.55
CA ILE A 349 -1.89 -2.01 -3.02
C ILE A 349 -2.04 -3.46 -2.61
N LYS A 350 -3.13 -3.84 -1.93
CA LYS A 350 -3.36 -5.23 -1.52
C LYS A 350 -3.36 -6.17 -2.72
N LEU A 351 -4.09 -5.80 -3.78
CA LEU A 351 -4.12 -6.60 -5.01
C LEU A 351 -2.78 -6.60 -5.74
N ALA A 352 -2.09 -5.45 -5.80
CA ALA A 352 -0.78 -5.35 -6.44
C ALA A 352 0.27 -6.22 -5.74
N LEU A 353 0.32 -6.23 -4.40
CA LEU A 353 1.23 -7.07 -3.63
C LEU A 353 0.97 -8.57 -3.88
N ASP A 354 -0.30 -8.98 -3.87
CA ASP A 354 -0.66 -10.38 -4.09
C ASP A 354 -0.27 -10.84 -5.50
N VAL A 355 -0.66 -10.11 -6.54
CA VAL A 355 -0.39 -10.52 -7.92
C VAL A 355 1.11 -10.47 -8.24
N ASN A 356 1.87 -9.51 -7.70
CA ASN A 356 3.32 -9.48 -7.88
C ASN A 356 4.01 -10.64 -7.16
N ALA A 357 3.55 -11.03 -5.96
CA ALA A 357 4.08 -12.20 -5.27
C ALA A 357 3.90 -13.48 -6.09
N GLU A 358 2.73 -13.67 -6.72
CA GLU A 358 2.45 -14.81 -7.58
C GLU A 358 3.25 -14.76 -8.88
N MET A 359 3.33 -13.60 -9.52
CA MET A 359 4.11 -13.38 -10.74
C MET A 359 5.59 -13.70 -10.53
N ILE A 360 6.22 -13.20 -9.45
CA ILE A 360 7.62 -13.46 -9.12
C ILE A 360 7.83 -14.94 -8.79
N ALA A 361 6.95 -15.57 -8.00
CA ALA A 361 7.05 -16.98 -7.66
C ALA A 361 7.01 -17.88 -8.92
N ALA A 362 6.23 -17.51 -9.93
CA ALA A 362 6.04 -18.27 -11.16
C ALA A 362 7.01 -17.88 -12.29
N MET A 363 7.84 -16.84 -12.09
CA MET A 363 8.84 -16.38 -13.07
C MET A 363 9.97 -17.40 -13.23
N THR A 364 10.41 -17.64 -14.47
CA THR A 364 11.57 -18.45 -14.79
C THR A 364 12.68 -17.56 -15.34
N VAL A 365 13.94 -17.79 -14.88
CA VAL A 365 15.11 -17.08 -15.39
C VAL A 365 15.79 -17.91 -16.48
N ASN A 366 16.10 -17.28 -17.59
CA ASN A 366 16.92 -17.86 -18.66
C ASN A 366 18.40 -17.65 -18.32
N THR A 367 18.96 -18.57 -17.56
CA THR A 367 20.33 -18.50 -17.04
C THR A 367 21.38 -18.52 -18.13
N GLU A 368 21.15 -19.24 -19.24
CA GLU A 368 22.07 -19.31 -20.38
C GLU A 368 22.18 -17.95 -21.08
N ARG A 369 21.04 -17.33 -21.36
CA ARG A 369 20.99 -15.99 -22.01
C ARG A 369 21.57 -14.91 -21.09
N ALA A 370 21.29 -14.98 -19.80
CA ALA A 370 21.83 -14.04 -18.83
C ALA A 370 23.36 -14.15 -18.72
N LEU A 371 23.87 -15.39 -18.66
CA LEU A 371 25.31 -15.67 -18.62
C LEU A 371 25.99 -15.22 -19.91
N GLU A 372 25.44 -15.54 -21.09
CA GLU A 372 25.97 -15.06 -22.36
C GLU A 372 26.13 -13.51 -22.37
N ALA A 373 25.13 -12.79 -21.89
CA ALA A 373 25.19 -11.34 -21.81
C ALA A 373 26.19 -10.83 -20.74
N ALA A 374 26.40 -11.58 -19.66
CA ALA A 374 27.38 -11.26 -18.61
C ALA A 374 28.81 -11.65 -18.99
N SER A 375 29.00 -12.49 -20.00
CA SER A 375 30.32 -12.96 -20.48
C SER A 375 31.02 -11.95 -21.38
N ASP A 376 30.48 -10.75 -21.55
CA ASP A 376 31.15 -9.65 -22.24
C ASP A 376 32.40 -9.20 -21.47
N PRO A 377 33.62 -9.36 -21.99
CA PRO A 377 34.86 -9.04 -21.29
C PRO A 377 34.96 -7.55 -20.87
N MET A 378 34.22 -6.69 -21.52
CA MET A 378 34.18 -5.24 -21.16
C MET A 378 33.60 -5.01 -19.75
N LEU A 379 32.78 -5.92 -19.25
CA LEU A 379 32.20 -5.82 -17.89
C LEU A 379 33.26 -5.99 -16.81
N LEU A 380 34.40 -6.59 -17.13
CA LEU A 380 35.54 -6.82 -16.22
C LEU A 380 36.64 -5.73 -16.33
N ALA A 381 36.40 -4.67 -17.10
CA ALA A 381 37.37 -3.58 -17.22
C ALA A 381 37.76 -2.96 -15.88
N THR A 382 36.84 -2.88 -14.91
CA THR A 382 37.13 -2.39 -13.57
C THR A 382 38.05 -3.37 -12.81
N ASP A 383 37.85 -4.68 -12.94
CA ASP A 383 38.69 -5.68 -12.32
C ASP A 383 40.13 -5.62 -12.87
N LEU A 384 40.28 -5.29 -14.17
CA LEU A 384 41.60 -5.03 -14.78
C LEU A 384 42.25 -3.77 -14.21
N ALA A 385 41.46 -2.73 -13.85
CA ALA A 385 42.01 -1.56 -13.15
C ALA A 385 42.44 -1.91 -11.72
N ASP A 386 41.64 -2.70 -11.01
CA ASP A 386 41.98 -3.19 -9.66
C ASP A 386 43.22 -4.09 -9.68
N TYR A 387 43.40 -4.91 -10.72
CA TYR A 387 44.62 -5.67 -10.94
C TYR A 387 45.85 -4.75 -10.97
N LEU A 388 45.81 -3.63 -11.73
CA LEU A 388 46.91 -2.68 -11.80
C LEU A 388 47.14 -1.98 -10.45
N VAL A 389 46.04 -1.64 -9.73
CA VAL A 389 46.11 -1.03 -8.38
C VAL A 389 46.84 -1.96 -7.39
N ARG A 390 46.53 -3.25 -7.40
CA ARG A 390 47.23 -4.25 -6.58
C ARG A 390 48.71 -4.36 -6.90
N ARG A 391 49.13 -3.95 -8.09
CA ARG A 391 50.51 -3.85 -8.52
C ARG A 391 51.18 -2.49 -8.25
N GLY A 392 50.48 -1.62 -7.50
CA GLY A 392 51.02 -0.33 -7.05
C GLY A 392 50.75 0.86 -7.96
N VAL A 393 49.93 0.66 -9.03
CA VAL A 393 49.55 1.79 -9.90
C VAL A 393 48.43 2.60 -9.23
N PRO A 394 48.55 3.94 -9.10
CA PRO A 394 47.47 4.77 -8.58
C PRO A 394 46.18 4.60 -9.39
N PHE A 395 45.00 4.51 -8.73
CA PHE A 395 43.72 4.19 -9.37
C PHE A 395 43.40 5.05 -10.61
N ARG A 396 43.62 6.37 -10.55
CA ARG A 396 43.36 7.25 -11.71
C ARG A 396 44.23 6.87 -12.92
N GLN A 397 45.51 6.51 -12.66
CA GLN A 397 46.40 6.06 -13.72
C GLN A 397 46.01 4.66 -14.23
N ALA A 398 45.62 3.75 -13.32
CA ALA A 398 45.08 2.43 -13.69
C ALA A 398 43.87 2.56 -14.60
N HIS A 399 42.90 3.41 -14.23
CA HIS A 399 41.72 3.68 -15.02
C HIS A 399 42.07 4.24 -16.43
N GLU A 400 43.04 5.14 -16.55
CA GLU A 400 43.50 5.65 -17.84
C GLU A 400 44.13 4.54 -18.70
N LEU A 401 44.99 3.70 -18.10
CA LEU A 401 45.62 2.59 -18.79
C LEU A 401 44.59 1.57 -19.29
N VAL A 402 43.61 1.24 -18.46
CA VAL A 402 42.51 0.35 -18.87
C VAL A 402 41.67 0.99 -19.96
N GLY A 403 41.41 2.30 -19.89
CA GLY A 403 40.74 3.05 -20.97
C GLY A 403 41.48 2.91 -22.31
N LYS A 404 42.81 2.92 -22.31
CA LYS A 404 43.64 2.69 -23.53
C LYS A 404 43.49 1.26 -24.03
N ALA A 405 43.45 0.25 -23.12
CA ALA A 405 43.22 -1.16 -23.51
C ALA A 405 41.83 -1.37 -24.12
N VAL A 406 40.80 -0.76 -23.53
CA VAL A 406 39.44 -0.76 -24.09
C VAL A 406 39.40 -0.11 -25.47
N ALA A 407 40.02 1.06 -25.64
CA ALA A 407 40.10 1.72 -26.92
C ALA A 407 40.83 0.89 -27.99
N MET A 408 41.93 0.22 -27.60
CA MET A 408 42.65 -0.72 -28.47
C MET A 408 41.75 -1.90 -28.87
N SER A 409 41.08 -2.52 -27.92
CA SER A 409 40.10 -3.60 -28.16
C SER A 409 39.06 -3.21 -29.19
N ILE A 410 38.45 -2.04 -29.02
CA ILE A 410 37.43 -1.52 -29.93
C ILE A 410 38.02 -1.25 -31.33
N SER A 411 39.18 -0.59 -31.40
CA SER A 411 39.78 -0.21 -32.70
C SER A 411 40.31 -1.38 -33.53
N THR A 412 40.76 -2.44 -32.84
CA THR A 412 41.28 -3.62 -33.52
C THR A 412 40.23 -4.71 -33.73
N GLY A 413 39.03 -4.56 -33.15
CA GLY A 413 38.02 -5.59 -33.12
C GLY A 413 38.40 -6.83 -32.32
N THR A 414 39.49 -6.77 -31.51
CA THR A 414 39.98 -7.87 -30.69
C THR A 414 39.32 -7.78 -29.31
N PRO A 415 38.60 -8.81 -28.82
CA PRO A 415 38.00 -8.77 -27.47
C PRO A 415 39.09 -8.49 -26.41
N LEU A 416 38.70 -7.73 -25.36
CA LEU A 416 39.63 -7.23 -24.33
C LEU A 416 40.45 -8.37 -23.69
N HIS A 417 39.84 -9.53 -23.43
CA HIS A 417 40.52 -10.74 -22.87
C HIS A 417 41.43 -11.46 -23.88
N GLN A 418 41.39 -11.12 -25.15
CA GLN A 418 42.21 -11.73 -26.21
C GLN A 418 43.34 -10.81 -26.67
N LEU A 419 43.46 -9.60 -26.10
CA LEU A 419 44.65 -8.78 -26.35
C LEU A 419 45.90 -9.53 -25.93
N SER A 420 46.94 -9.49 -26.76
CA SER A 420 48.22 -10.18 -26.50
C SER A 420 48.98 -9.47 -25.36
N ASP A 421 49.94 -10.20 -24.78
CA ASP A 421 50.82 -9.62 -23.75
C ASP A 421 51.61 -8.45 -24.32
N ASP A 422 52.06 -8.53 -25.59
CA ASP A 422 52.72 -7.40 -26.28
C ASP A 422 51.80 -6.19 -26.44
N GLN A 423 50.50 -6.40 -26.71
CA GLN A 423 49.52 -5.31 -26.79
C GLN A 423 49.32 -4.65 -25.43
N PHE A 424 49.17 -5.43 -24.35
CA PHE A 424 49.11 -4.89 -23.00
C PHE A 424 50.41 -4.15 -22.62
N ALA A 425 51.58 -4.73 -22.89
CA ALA A 425 52.89 -4.13 -22.62
C ALA A 425 53.08 -2.83 -23.41
N SER A 426 52.57 -2.72 -24.64
CA SER A 426 52.60 -1.49 -25.41
C SER A 426 51.82 -0.32 -24.78
N ILE A 427 50.84 -0.60 -23.92
CA ILE A 427 50.09 0.38 -23.16
C ILE A 427 50.87 0.79 -21.89
N SER A 428 51.40 -0.20 -21.16
CA SER A 428 52.17 0.00 -19.93
C SER A 428 52.92 -1.27 -19.49
N ASP A 429 54.15 -1.10 -19.01
CA ASP A 429 54.92 -2.16 -18.37
C ASP A 429 54.32 -2.65 -17.05
N ALA A 430 53.29 -1.92 -16.52
CA ALA A 430 52.58 -2.33 -15.32
C ALA A 430 51.68 -3.57 -15.57
N TYR A 431 51.31 -3.88 -16.83
CA TYR A 431 50.66 -5.12 -17.16
C TYR A 431 51.69 -6.27 -17.15
N GLY A 432 51.41 -7.26 -16.31
CA GLY A 432 52.19 -8.50 -16.32
C GLY A 432 51.62 -9.49 -17.35
N THR A 433 52.38 -10.56 -17.58
CA THR A 433 51.91 -11.68 -18.44
C THR A 433 50.69 -12.42 -17.90
N ASP A 434 50.32 -12.14 -16.66
CA ASP A 434 49.15 -12.65 -15.94
C ASP A 434 47.92 -11.72 -16.01
N ALA A 435 48.01 -10.58 -16.73
CA ALA A 435 46.90 -9.63 -16.81
C ALA A 435 45.60 -10.25 -17.37
N ARG A 436 45.73 -11.21 -18.27
CA ARG A 436 44.59 -11.96 -18.84
C ARG A 436 43.91 -12.90 -17.84
N SER A 437 44.53 -13.20 -16.70
CA SER A 437 43.88 -14.03 -15.66
C SER A 437 42.74 -13.35 -14.94
N VAL A 438 42.50 -12.05 -15.21
CA VAL A 438 41.36 -11.29 -14.70
C VAL A 438 40.06 -11.72 -15.36
N PHE A 439 40.13 -12.24 -16.58
CA PHE A 439 38.99 -12.66 -17.38
C PHE A 439 38.71 -14.14 -17.22
#